data_973174421260dc81b3357e296584a80d
#
_entry.id   973174421260dc81b3357e296584a80d
#
_cell.length_a   1.000
_cell.length_b   1.000
_cell.length_c   1.000
_cell.angle_alpha   90.00
_cell.angle_beta   90.00
_cell.angle_gamma   90.00
#
_symmetry.space_group_name_H-M   'P 1'
#
loop_
_entity.id
_entity.type
_entity.pdbx_description
1 polymer ?
#
loop_
_entity_poly.entity_id
_entity_poly.type
_entity_poly.pdbx_seq_one_letter_code
_entity_poly.pdbx_strand_id
1 'polypeptide(L)'
;MDKSVTNSGPCEYGDRSSRKTWVLFGDSHAAQWFPTLNAIAVAQSVKLVVLTKSSCPSVSVDLPDRGAFKNAPCVAWRSNSIARINHLRPEVVFVSSFSHYLAPKGVTNVLTWWSAGESSLKERLLPSRAHVLSISDTPLPNSDIPTCLSSKKLSQCFALPSPVTTWKPSSDVINPKGWFCTSICPSVIDGLVAYRDTTHMSVQFALHLVKPLTSTLVSLGVLAP
;
A
#
# COMPACT_ATOMS: atom_id res chain seq x y z
N MET A 1 9.17 -9.53 11.12
CA MET A 1 7.91 -9.49 11.91
C MET A 1 7.38 -10.92 12.04
N ASP A 2 7.02 -11.35 13.23
CA ASP A 2 6.48 -12.69 13.46
C ASP A 2 5.16 -12.87 12.68
N LYS A 3 5.10 -13.89 11.84
CA LYS A 3 3.94 -14.16 10.97
C LYS A 3 2.73 -14.69 11.75
N SER A 4 2.92 -15.14 13.00
CA SER A 4 1.84 -15.60 13.88
C SER A 4 1.07 -14.46 14.56
N VAL A 5 1.64 -13.25 14.61
CA VAL A 5 1.03 -12.09 15.28
C VAL A 5 -0.31 -11.73 14.65
N THR A 6 -1.34 -11.62 15.46
CA THR A 6 -2.72 -11.28 15.06
C THR A 6 -3.16 -9.87 15.46
N ASN A 7 -2.33 -9.13 16.19
CA ASN A 7 -2.59 -7.75 16.60
C ASN A 7 -1.37 -6.88 16.33
N SER A 8 -1.61 -5.66 15.85
CA SER A 8 -0.57 -4.64 15.74
C SER A 8 -0.42 -3.91 17.08
N GLY A 9 0.83 -3.55 17.43
CA GLY A 9 1.11 -2.63 18.53
C GLY A 9 0.53 -1.23 18.29
N PRO A 10 0.82 -0.22 19.13
CA PRO A 10 0.34 1.15 18.96
C PRO A 10 0.63 1.70 17.57
N CYS A 11 1.89 1.59 17.10
CA CYS A 11 2.35 1.97 15.76
C CYS A 11 1.89 3.38 15.35
N GLU A 12 2.05 4.35 16.26
CA GLU A 12 1.64 5.73 16.08
C GLU A 12 2.83 6.61 15.69
N TYR A 13 2.67 7.38 14.63
CA TYR A 13 3.66 8.24 14.00
C TYR A 13 3.05 9.60 13.66
N GLY A 14 3.75 10.44 12.90
CA GLY A 14 3.31 11.80 12.62
C GLY A 14 3.27 12.65 13.88
N ASP A 15 2.29 13.53 13.99
CA ASP A 15 1.99 14.28 15.23
C ASP A 15 1.13 13.40 16.17
N ARG A 16 1.79 12.71 17.09
CA ARG A 16 1.12 11.78 18.03
C ARG A 16 0.15 12.47 19.00
N SER A 17 0.25 13.77 19.17
CA SER A 17 -0.64 14.58 20.03
C SER A 17 -1.91 15.01 19.28
N SER A 18 -1.93 14.90 17.96
CA SER A 18 -3.05 15.33 17.13
C SER A 18 -4.32 14.53 17.41
N ARG A 19 -5.46 15.22 17.34
CA ARG A 19 -6.79 14.60 17.32
C ARG A 19 -7.16 14.08 15.92
N LYS A 20 -6.60 14.67 14.87
CA LYS A 20 -6.74 14.17 13.50
C LYS A 20 -5.95 12.89 13.35
N THR A 21 -6.58 11.87 12.82
CA THR A 21 -5.93 10.55 12.68
C THR A 21 -6.08 10.04 11.26
N TRP A 22 -4.98 9.60 10.69
CA TRP A 22 -4.93 8.81 9.48
C TRP A 22 -4.48 7.39 9.79
N VAL A 23 -4.86 6.45 8.96
CA VAL A 23 -4.42 5.06 9.06
C VAL A 23 -3.79 4.62 7.75
N LEU A 24 -2.65 3.95 7.81
CA LEU A 24 -2.07 3.20 6.69
C LEU A 24 -2.30 1.71 6.96
N PHE A 25 -3.01 1.02 6.05
CA PHE A 25 -3.45 -0.35 6.26
C PHE A 25 -3.12 -1.26 5.07
N GLY A 26 -2.47 -2.40 5.32
CA GLY A 26 -2.19 -3.42 4.31
C GLY A 26 -0.94 -4.25 4.59
N ASP A 27 -0.29 -4.70 3.52
CA ASP A 27 0.90 -5.53 3.60
C ASP A 27 2.21 -4.71 3.47
N SER A 28 3.28 -5.32 2.99
CA SER A 28 4.56 -4.64 2.76
C SER A 28 4.48 -3.56 1.66
N HIS A 29 3.51 -3.69 0.72
CA HIS A 29 3.26 -2.67 -0.29
C HIS A 29 2.48 -1.47 0.25
N ALA A 30 1.72 -1.62 1.34
CA ALA A 30 1.29 -0.49 2.14
C ALA A 30 2.47 0.09 2.93
N ALA A 31 3.27 -0.75 3.58
CA ALA A 31 4.39 -0.29 4.40
C ALA A 31 5.42 0.54 3.61
N GLN A 32 5.60 0.32 2.32
CA GLN A 32 6.51 1.14 1.49
C GLN A 32 6.06 2.60 1.36
N TRP A 33 4.78 2.92 1.59
CA TRP A 33 4.24 4.28 1.60
C TRP A 33 4.43 5.00 2.95
N PHE A 34 4.90 4.29 3.97
CA PHE A 34 5.09 4.87 5.31
C PHE A 34 6.01 6.10 5.30
N PRO A 35 7.19 6.13 4.64
CA PRO A 35 8.04 7.32 4.64
C PRO A 35 7.33 8.54 4.05
N THR A 36 6.61 8.37 2.96
CA THR A 36 5.85 9.44 2.29
C THR A 36 4.71 9.95 3.18
N LEU A 37 3.86 9.05 3.66
CA LEU A 37 2.69 9.42 4.47
C LEU A 37 3.09 9.98 5.83
N ASN A 38 4.17 9.48 6.44
CA ASN A 38 4.67 10.02 7.70
C ASN A 38 5.21 11.45 7.54
N ALA A 39 5.95 11.74 6.46
CA ALA A 39 6.41 13.09 6.18
C ALA A 39 5.25 14.06 5.98
N ILE A 40 4.20 13.65 5.25
CA ILE A 40 2.99 14.46 5.07
C ILE A 40 2.24 14.62 6.41
N ALA A 41 2.07 13.55 7.17
CA ALA A 41 1.37 13.58 8.45
C ALA A 41 2.04 14.53 9.46
N VAL A 42 3.39 14.53 9.52
CA VAL A 42 4.15 15.50 10.33
C VAL A 42 3.87 16.92 9.87
N ALA A 43 3.99 17.20 8.56
CA ALA A 43 3.78 18.54 8.00
C ALA A 43 2.35 19.07 8.21
N GLN A 44 1.36 18.16 8.27
CA GLN A 44 -0.06 18.48 8.43
C GLN A 44 -0.58 18.37 9.87
N SER A 45 0.32 18.13 10.83
CA SER A 45 -0.03 17.90 12.26
C SER A 45 -1.13 16.83 12.41
N VAL A 46 -0.93 15.67 11.77
CA VAL A 46 -1.83 14.51 11.80
C VAL A 46 -1.13 13.33 12.46
N LYS A 47 -1.85 12.58 13.28
CA LYS A 47 -1.41 11.29 13.80
C LYS A 47 -1.55 10.23 12.71
N LEU A 48 -0.48 9.49 12.42
CA LEU A 48 -0.50 8.36 11.50
C LEU A 48 -0.42 7.05 12.25
N VAL A 49 -1.47 6.23 12.19
CA VAL A 49 -1.47 4.85 12.72
C VAL A 49 -1.13 3.88 11.60
N VAL A 50 -0.08 3.07 11.80
CA VAL A 50 0.41 2.15 10.76
C VAL A 50 0.04 0.71 11.12
N LEU A 51 -0.87 0.13 10.38
CA LEU A 51 -1.36 -1.24 10.53
C LEU A 51 -0.90 -2.04 9.31
N THR A 52 0.35 -2.53 9.36
CA THR A 52 0.90 -3.28 8.24
C THR A 52 1.44 -4.64 8.68
N LYS A 53 1.22 -5.67 7.86
CA LYS A 53 1.72 -7.02 8.09
C LYS A 53 2.21 -7.63 6.78
N SER A 54 3.50 -7.97 6.71
CA SER A 54 4.11 -8.57 5.51
C SER A 54 3.32 -9.77 5.00
N SER A 55 3.11 -9.83 3.69
CA SER A 55 2.37 -10.89 2.99
C SER A 55 0.90 -11.02 3.40
N CYS A 56 0.32 -10.01 4.07
CA CYS A 56 -1.08 -10.04 4.48
C CYS A 56 -1.81 -8.79 3.91
N PRO A 57 -2.50 -8.91 2.77
CA PRO A 57 -3.15 -7.79 2.13
C PRO A 57 -4.29 -7.20 2.99
N SER A 58 -4.57 -5.91 2.82
CA SER A 58 -5.79 -5.29 3.37
C SER A 58 -7.05 -5.88 2.77
N VAL A 59 -6.99 -6.30 1.51
CA VAL A 59 -8.09 -6.91 0.77
C VAL A 59 -8.59 -8.17 1.46
N SER A 60 -9.91 -8.30 1.62
CA SER A 60 -10.55 -9.40 2.35
C SER A 60 -10.61 -10.68 1.52
N VAL A 61 -9.44 -11.25 1.24
CA VAL A 61 -9.28 -12.52 0.51
C VAL A 61 -8.58 -13.56 1.37
N ASP A 62 -8.86 -14.83 1.09
CA ASP A 62 -8.10 -15.95 1.62
C ASP A 62 -6.94 -16.27 0.69
N LEU A 63 -5.77 -16.46 1.26
CA LEU A 63 -4.55 -16.81 0.56
C LEU A 63 -4.15 -18.25 0.87
N PRO A 64 -3.56 -18.98 -0.10
CA PRO A 64 -3.04 -20.30 0.19
C PRO A 64 -1.89 -20.24 1.20
N ASP A 65 -1.83 -21.20 2.11
CA ASP A 65 -0.69 -21.40 3.00
C ASP A 65 0.59 -21.67 2.18
N ARG A 66 1.71 -20.99 2.50
CA ARG A 66 2.98 -21.11 1.75
C ARG A 66 4.17 -20.95 2.69
N GLY A 67 4.92 -22.02 2.87
CA GLY A 67 6.08 -21.99 3.78
C GLY A 67 5.71 -21.48 5.17
N ALA A 68 6.40 -20.44 5.61
CA ALA A 68 6.14 -19.80 6.91
C ALA A 68 4.90 -18.90 6.92
N PHE A 69 4.29 -18.58 5.75
CA PHE A 69 3.03 -17.85 5.70
C PHE A 69 1.87 -18.79 5.98
N LYS A 70 0.98 -18.37 6.89
CA LYS A 70 -0.30 -19.04 7.20
C LYS A 70 -1.44 -18.05 7.05
N ASN A 71 -2.51 -18.48 6.36
CA ASN A 71 -3.66 -17.62 6.10
C ASN A 71 -4.43 -17.25 7.37
N ALA A 72 -4.62 -18.21 8.26
CA ALA A 72 -5.42 -17.97 9.48
C ALA A 72 -4.92 -16.80 10.35
N PRO A 73 -3.61 -16.66 10.69
CA PRO A 73 -3.10 -15.48 11.37
C PRO A 73 -3.23 -14.18 10.57
N CYS A 74 -3.18 -14.24 9.22
CA CYS A 74 -3.43 -13.06 8.37
C CYS A 74 -4.90 -12.62 8.46
N VAL A 75 -5.84 -13.55 8.33
CA VAL A 75 -7.28 -13.27 8.46
C VAL A 75 -7.61 -12.69 9.82
N ALA A 76 -7.08 -13.28 10.90
CA ALA A 76 -7.28 -12.78 12.25
C ALA A 76 -6.69 -11.36 12.43
N TRP A 77 -5.45 -11.13 11.98
CA TRP A 77 -4.81 -9.83 12.03
C TRP A 77 -5.60 -8.76 11.24
N ARG A 78 -6.07 -9.09 10.05
CA ARG A 78 -6.90 -8.20 9.21
C ARG A 78 -8.20 -7.84 9.93
N SER A 79 -8.87 -8.82 10.51
CA SER A 79 -10.12 -8.60 11.25
C SER A 79 -9.91 -7.71 12.47
N ASN A 80 -8.85 -7.94 13.24
CA ASN A 80 -8.51 -7.11 14.41
C ASN A 80 -8.09 -5.68 14.00
N SER A 81 -7.38 -5.55 12.89
CA SER A 81 -7.00 -4.23 12.35
C SER A 81 -8.23 -3.45 11.88
N ILE A 82 -9.17 -4.07 11.18
CA ILE A 82 -10.44 -3.45 10.77
C ILE A 82 -11.26 -3.03 12.00
N ALA A 83 -11.38 -3.90 13.01
CA ALA A 83 -12.06 -3.56 14.26
C ALA A 83 -11.43 -2.34 14.94
N ARG A 84 -10.09 -2.28 14.98
CA ARG A 84 -9.36 -1.12 15.50
C ARG A 84 -9.60 0.15 14.69
N ILE A 85 -9.58 0.08 13.35
CA ILE A 85 -9.87 1.22 12.47
C ILE A 85 -11.28 1.75 12.74
N ASN A 86 -12.27 0.86 12.85
CA ASN A 86 -13.65 1.21 13.12
C ASN A 86 -13.82 1.88 14.51
N HIS A 87 -13.02 1.44 15.50
CA HIS A 87 -13.01 2.08 16.83
C HIS A 87 -12.33 3.45 16.81
N LEU A 88 -11.21 3.58 16.10
CA LEU A 88 -10.44 4.84 15.98
C LEU A 88 -11.19 5.94 15.25
N ARG A 89 -12.08 5.58 14.32
CA ARG A 89 -12.80 6.52 13.44
C ARG A 89 -11.87 7.58 12.84
N PRO A 90 -10.83 7.17 12.10
CA PRO A 90 -9.89 8.12 11.52
C PRO A 90 -10.56 8.98 10.43
N GLU A 91 -9.99 10.13 10.09
CA GLU A 91 -10.44 10.93 8.97
C GLU A 91 -10.19 10.21 7.63
N VAL A 92 -9.02 9.57 7.49
CA VAL A 92 -8.61 8.89 6.26
C VAL A 92 -8.02 7.51 6.58
N VAL A 93 -8.36 6.53 5.76
CA VAL A 93 -7.72 5.22 5.72
C VAL A 93 -7.08 5.02 4.35
N PHE A 94 -5.75 5.00 4.30
CA PHE A 94 -5.00 4.60 3.11
C PHE A 94 -4.87 3.10 3.09
N VAL A 95 -5.38 2.45 2.07
CA VAL A 95 -5.22 1.02 1.84
C VAL A 95 -4.32 0.77 0.65
N SER A 96 -3.40 -0.16 0.78
CA SER A 96 -2.55 -0.62 -0.32
C SER A 96 -2.16 -2.07 -0.10
N SER A 97 -1.97 -2.80 -1.18
CA SER A 97 -1.57 -4.21 -1.13
C SER A 97 -0.82 -4.60 -2.40
N PHE A 98 0.08 -5.57 -2.27
CA PHE A 98 0.67 -6.24 -3.40
C PHE A 98 -0.41 -6.85 -4.28
N SER A 99 -0.39 -6.59 -5.57
CA SER A 99 -1.46 -6.98 -6.50
C SER A 99 -1.25 -8.37 -7.14
N HIS A 100 -0.10 -9.00 -6.90
CA HIS A 100 0.28 -10.26 -7.55
C HIS A 100 0.20 -11.48 -6.61
N TYR A 101 -0.72 -11.47 -5.64
CA TYR A 101 -0.97 -12.64 -4.83
C TYR A 101 -1.54 -13.79 -5.66
N LEU A 102 -1.09 -15.00 -5.35
CA LEU A 102 -1.67 -16.19 -5.96
C LEU A 102 -3.03 -16.48 -5.32
N ALA A 103 -4.01 -16.66 -6.18
CA ALA A 103 -5.34 -17.10 -5.75
C ALA A 103 -5.32 -18.57 -5.25
N PRO A 104 -6.25 -18.95 -4.36
CA PRO A 104 -6.44 -20.32 -3.96
C PRO A 104 -6.77 -21.26 -5.13
N LYS A 105 -6.48 -22.55 -4.96
CA LYS A 105 -6.87 -23.58 -5.95
C LYS A 105 -8.39 -23.54 -6.17
N GLY A 106 -8.79 -23.55 -7.42
CA GLY A 106 -10.21 -23.49 -7.82
C GLY A 106 -10.72 -22.09 -8.15
N VAL A 107 -9.96 -21.05 -7.89
CA VAL A 107 -10.29 -19.70 -8.38
C VAL A 107 -9.95 -19.60 -9.87
N THR A 108 -10.98 -19.50 -10.71
CA THR A 108 -10.85 -19.43 -12.17
C THR A 108 -10.69 -17.99 -12.68
N ASN A 109 -11.23 -17.02 -11.93
CA ASN A 109 -11.10 -15.58 -12.28
C ASN A 109 -10.48 -14.81 -11.11
N VAL A 110 -9.18 -14.53 -11.22
CA VAL A 110 -8.40 -13.84 -10.20
C VAL A 110 -8.89 -12.38 -10.00
N LEU A 111 -9.30 -11.71 -11.06
CA LEU A 111 -9.78 -10.32 -10.97
C LEU A 111 -11.10 -10.24 -10.20
N THR A 112 -12.03 -11.14 -10.48
CA THR A 112 -13.31 -11.20 -9.76
C THR A 112 -13.09 -11.54 -8.28
N TRP A 113 -12.22 -12.51 -8.00
CA TRP A 113 -11.86 -12.89 -6.63
C TRP A 113 -11.27 -11.72 -5.84
N TRP A 114 -10.34 -10.99 -6.45
CA TRP A 114 -9.71 -9.84 -5.81
C TRP A 114 -10.69 -8.70 -5.60
N SER A 115 -11.47 -8.30 -6.62
CA SER A 115 -12.45 -7.22 -6.50
C SER A 115 -13.60 -7.54 -5.52
N ALA A 116 -13.98 -8.79 -5.35
CA ALA A 116 -14.91 -9.19 -4.29
C ALA A 116 -14.30 -8.95 -2.90
N GLY A 117 -13.01 -9.25 -2.72
CA GLY A 117 -12.29 -8.96 -1.49
C GLY A 117 -12.15 -7.46 -1.21
N GLU A 118 -11.94 -6.64 -2.24
CA GLU A 118 -11.92 -5.17 -2.14
C GLU A 118 -13.28 -4.63 -1.71
N SER A 119 -14.36 -5.12 -2.31
CA SER A 119 -15.73 -4.74 -1.94
C SER A 119 -16.02 -5.09 -0.48
N SER A 120 -15.68 -6.31 -0.07
CA SER A 120 -15.82 -6.76 1.32
C SER A 120 -15.00 -5.91 2.29
N LEU A 121 -13.78 -5.49 1.93
CA LEU A 121 -13.00 -4.57 2.75
C LEU A 121 -13.71 -3.23 2.93
N LYS A 122 -14.23 -2.64 1.85
CA LYS A 122 -14.97 -1.36 1.90
C LYS A 122 -16.17 -1.46 2.82
N GLU A 123 -16.99 -2.49 2.67
CA GLU A 123 -18.15 -2.74 3.53
C GLU A 123 -17.78 -2.85 5.01
N ARG A 124 -16.71 -3.59 5.32
CA ARG A 124 -16.22 -3.77 6.69
C ARG A 124 -15.63 -2.50 7.31
N LEU A 125 -15.21 -1.53 6.51
CA LEU A 125 -14.70 -0.23 6.97
C LEU A 125 -15.80 0.84 7.10
N LEU A 126 -17.01 0.62 6.61
CA LEU A 126 -18.12 1.58 6.71
C LEU A 126 -18.36 2.11 8.14
N PRO A 127 -18.30 1.27 9.22
CA PRO A 127 -18.51 1.77 10.58
C PRO A 127 -17.48 2.80 11.04
N SER A 128 -16.29 2.86 10.43
CA SER A 128 -15.26 3.87 10.74
C SER A 128 -15.68 5.27 10.33
N ARG A 129 -16.54 5.40 9.31
CA ARG A 129 -16.91 6.65 8.63
C ARG A 129 -15.73 7.40 8.01
N ALA A 130 -14.59 6.74 7.85
CA ALA A 130 -13.40 7.31 7.25
C ALA A 130 -13.54 7.47 5.74
N HIS A 131 -12.82 8.45 5.17
CA HIS A 131 -12.56 8.48 3.75
C HIS A 131 -11.52 7.39 3.42
N VAL A 132 -11.93 6.32 2.74
CA VAL A 132 -11.04 5.20 2.39
C VAL A 132 -10.43 5.46 1.02
N LEU A 133 -9.12 5.72 0.99
CA LEU A 133 -8.34 5.92 -0.22
C LEU A 133 -7.50 4.68 -0.54
N SER A 134 -7.67 4.14 -1.73
CA SER A 134 -6.84 3.06 -2.22
C SER A 134 -5.64 3.60 -2.98
N ILE A 135 -4.44 3.23 -2.57
CA ILE A 135 -3.23 3.47 -3.35
C ILE A 135 -2.95 2.19 -4.15
N SER A 136 -3.09 2.28 -5.48
CA SER A 136 -2.78 1.17 -6.38
C SER A 136 -1.33 0.72 -6.23
N ASP A 137 -1.08 -0.55 -6.54
CA ASP A 137 0.27 -1.09 -6.45
C ASP A 137 1.24 -0.40 -7.41
N THR A 138 2.50 -0.35 -7.01
CA THR A 138 3.57 0.21 -7.84
C THR A 138 3.88 -0.69 -9.03
N PRO A 139 4.46 -0.15 -10.13
CA PRO A 139 4.98 -0.98 -11.21
C PRO A 139 5.93 -2.05 -10.69
N LEU A 140 5.87 -3.26 -11.27
CA LEU A 140 6.65 -4.41 -10.80
C LEU A 140 8.01 -4.46 -11.51
N PRO A 141 9.14 -4.44 -10.78
CA PRO A 141 10.47 -4.63 -11.36
C PRO A 141 10.59 -5.95 -12.13
N ASN A 142 11.30 -5.92 -13.23
CA ASN A 142 11.59 -7.11 -14.03
C ASN A 142 12.67 -8.02 -13.39
N SER A 143 13.33 -7.52 -12.37
CA SER A 143 14.43 -8.21 -11.65
C SER A 143 14.66 -7.52 -10.30
N ASP A 144 15.57 -8.06 -9.48
CA ASP A 144 16.13 -7.33 -8.34
C ASP A 144 16.91 -6.12 -8.87
N ILE A 145 16.38 -4.92 -8.65
CA ILE A 145 16.94 -3.71 -9.29
C ILE A 145 18.36 -3.39 -8.83
N PRO A 146 18.71 -3.42 -7.53
CA PRO A 146 20.08 -3.21 -7.09
C PRO A 146 21.06 -4.19 -7.76
N THR A 147 20.75 -5.48 -7.79
CA THR A 147 21.56 -6.50 -8.45
C THR A 147 21.65 -6.27 -9.97
N CYS A 148 20.54 -5.90 -10.61
CA CYS A 148 20.52 -5.58 -12.03
C CYS A 148 21.48 -4.42 -12.34
N LEU A 149 21.36 -3.31 -11.61
CA LEU A 149 22.17 -2.10 -11.81
C LEU A 149 23.66 -2.33 -11.54
N SER A 150 24.02 -3.30 -10.70
CA SER A 150 25.43 -3.64 -10.43
C SER A 150 26.10 -4.44 -11.56
N SER A 151 25.30 -5.08 -12.43
CA SER A 151 25.81 -6.07 -13.41
C SER A 151 25.35 -5.84 -14.84
N LYS A 152 24.35 -4.97 -15.06
CA LYS A 152 23.75 -4.75 -16.38
C LYS A 152 23.66 -3.26 -16.73
N LYS A 153 23.40 -2.99 -18.01
CA LYS A 153 23.10 -1.62 -18.46
C LYS A 153 21.79 -1.13 -17.88
N LEU A 154 21.69 0.15 -17.56
CA LEU A 154 20.49 0.78 -17.00
C LEU A 154 19.21 0.47 -17.80
N SER A 155 19.28 0.46 -19.14
CA SER A 155 18.16 0.14 -20.02
C SER A 155 17.59 -1.28 -19.89
N GLN A 156 18.33 -2.18 -19.25
CA GLN A 156 17.91 -3.57 -19.00
C GLN A 156 17.24 -3.74 -17.62
N CYS A 157 17.35 -2.72 -16.77
CA CYS A 157 16.82 -2.70 -15.41
C CYS A 157 15.60 -1.76 -15.38
N PHE A 158 14.40 -2.31 -15.49
CA PHE A 158 13.17 -1.55 -15.59
C PHE A 158 12.03 -2.23 -14.81
N ALA A 159 10.91 -1.54 -14.67
CA ALA A 159 9.70 -2.11 -14.15
C ALA A 159 8.62 -2.23 -15.24
N LEU A 160 7.69 -3.14 -15.03
CA LEU A 160 6.51 -3.31 -15.86
C LEU A 160 5.32 -2.62 -15.17
N PRO A 161 4.46 -1.93 -15.91
CA PRO A 161 3.22 -1.42 -15.33
C PRO A 161 2.48 -2.56 -14.66
N SER A 162 2.00 -2.35 -13.42
CA SER A 162 1.18 -3.36 -12.76
C SER A 162 -0.07 -3.63 -13.61
N PRO A 163 -0.31 -4.87 -14.04
CA PRO A 163 -1.45 -5.19 -14.91
C PRO A 163 -2.78 -5.14 -14.16
N VAL A 164 -2.74 -5.12 -12.84
CA VAL A 164 -3.94 -5.25 -12.00
C VAL A 164 -4.20 -3.95 -11.25
N THR A 165 -4.85 -3.01 -11.88
CA THR A 165 -5.66 -2.03 -11.15
C THR A 165 -7.09 -2.54 -11.18
N THR A 166 -7.48 -3.32 -10.19
CA THR A 166 -8.87 -3.78 -10.03
C THR A 166 -9.78 -2.65 -9.58
N TRP A 167 -9.22 -1.67 -8.91
CA TRP A 167 -9.92 -0.44 -8.57
C TRP A 167 -10.26 0.33 -9.85
N LYS A 168 -11.55 0.47 -10.13
CA LYS A 168 -12.01 1.37 -11.19
C LYS A 168 -11.51 2.78 -10.86
N PRO A 169 -11.07 3.57 -11.85
CA PRO A 169 -10.75 4.97 -11.61
C PRO A 169 -11.93 5.65 -10.91
N SER A 170 -11.68 6.19 -9.74
CA SER A 170 -12.67 6.92 -8.93
C SER A 170 -11.93 7.95 -8.09
N SER A 171 -12.68 8.86 -7.48
CA SER A 171 -12.13 9.84 -6.53
C SER A 171 -11.41 9.21 -5.31
N ASP A 172 -11.59 7.89 -5.09
CA ASP A 172 -11.02 7.18 -3.95
C ASP A 172 -9.80 6.34 -4.33
N VAL A 173 -9.29 6.48 -5.57
CA VAL A 173 -8.15 5.70 -6.06
C VAL A 173 -7.00 6.62 -6.44
N ILE A 174 -5.87 6.43 -5.77
CA ILE A 174 -4.58 7.05 -6.08
C ILE A 174 -3.80 6.07 -6.95
N ASN A 175 -3.58 6.43 -8.22
CA ASN A 175 -2.78 5.61 -9.13
C ASN A 175 -1.37 6.21 -9.25
N PRO A 176 -0.34 5.56 -8.67
CA PRO A 176 1.02 6.07 -8.69
C PRO A 176 1.73 5.88 -10.03
N LYS A 177 1.13 5.19 -11.01
CA LYS A 177 1.79 4.84 -12.28
C LYS A 177 2.49 6.03 -12.93
N GLY A 178 1.84 7.19 -12.98
CA GLY A 178 2.41 8.41 -13.59
C GLY A 178 3.64 8.97 -12.86
N TRP A 179 3.91 8.55 -11.62
CA TRP A 179 5.11 8.93 -10.87
C TRP A 179 6.30 8.01 -11.14
N PHE A 180 6.05 6.83 -11.70
CA PHE A 180 7.06 5.83 -12.02
C PHE A 180 7.31 5.69 -13.52
N CYS A 181 6.30 5.97 -14.33
CA CYS A 181 6.31 5.63 -15.75
C CYS A 181 5.90 6.81 -16.61
N THR A 182 6.59 6.96 -17.73
CA THR A 182 6.12 7.70 -18.91
C THR A 182 5.65 6.67 -19.95
N SER A 183 6.36 6.52 -21.08
CA SER A 183 6.19 5.40 -22.01
C SER A 183 6.78 4.09 -21.47
N ILE A 184 7.80 4.19 -20.63
CA ILE A 184 8.47 3.09 -19.93
C ILE A 184 8.46 3.37 -18.42
N CYS A 185 8.77 2.36 -17.62
CA CYS A 185 8.93 2.50 -16.17
C CYS A 185 10.40 2.27 -15.80
N PRO A 186 11.25 3.31 -15.82
CA PRO A 186 12.67 3.15 -15.52
C PRO A 186 12.89 2.77 -14.04
N SER A 187 14.01 2.13 -13.75
CA SER A 187 14.39 1.79 -12.39
C SER A 187 15.10 2.93 -11.66
N VAL A 188 15.56 3.95 -12.40
CA VAL A 188 16.15 5.18 -11.87
C VAL A 188 15.34 6.36 -12.38
N ILE A 189 14.80 7.16 -11.46
CA ILE A 189 13.92 8.30 -11.71
C ILE A 189 14.49 9.49 -10.95
N ASP A 190 14.71 10.60 -11.62
CA ASP A 190 15.30 11.81 -11.04
C ASP A 190 16.61 11.55 -10.25
N GLY A 191 17.45 10.63 -10.75
CA GLY A 191 18.70 10.23 -10.12
C GLY A 191 18.56 9.28 -8.92
N LEU A 192 17.35 8.86 -8.57
CA LEU A 192 17.07 7.96 -7.46
C LEU A 192 16.76 6.55 -7.96
N VAL A 193 17.32 5.54 -7.30
CA VAL A 193 16.92 4.13 -7.53
C VAL A 193 15.53 3.94 -6.94
N ALA A 194 14.55 3.67 -7.81
CA ALA A 194 13.14 3.61 -7.41
C ALA A 194 12.81 2.38 -6.56
N TYR A 195 13.55 1.27 -6.71
CA TYR A 195 13.25 0.01 -6.02
C TYR A 195 14.45 -0.49 -5.22
N ARG A 196 14.18 -1.06 -4.04
CA ARG A 196 15.19 -1.64 -3.15
C ARG A 196 15.36 -3.16 -3.32
N ASP A 197 14.44 -3.80 -4.02
CA ASP A 197 14.41 -5.25 -4.28
C ASP A 197 13.52 -5.56 -5.50
N THR A 198 13.00 -6.77 -5.60
CA THR A 198 12.19 -7.25 -6.72
C THR A 198 10.76 -6.70 -6.75
N THR A 199 10.27 -6.06 -5.68
CA THR A 199 8.85 -5.65 -5.58
C THR A 199 8.65 -4.33 -4.85
N HIS A 200 9.57 -3.93 -3.96
CA HIS A 200 9.35 -2.80 -3.08
C HIS A 200 10.09 -1.54 -3.54
N MET A 201 9.41 -0.43 -3.41
CA MET A 201 9.97 0.90 -3.57
C MET A 201 11.09 1.18 -2.54
N SER A 202 12.11 1.93 -2.94
CA SER A 202 13.16 2.40 -2.02
C SER A 202 12.64 3.52 -1.10
N VAL A 203 13.26 3.66 0.08
CA VAL A 203 12.90 4.73 1.03
C VAL A 203 13.16 6.10 0.44
N GLN A 204 14.27 6.28 -0.27
CA GLN A 204 14.64 7.55 -0.91
C GLN A 204 13.61 7.95 -1.96
N PHE A 205 13.17 7.00 -2.79
CA PHE A 205 12.15 7.27 -3.78
C PHE A 205 10.77 7.48 -3.13
N ALA A 206 10.43 6.77 -2.06
CA ALA A 206 9.22 7.03 -1.29
C ALA A 206 9.18 8.48 -0.77
N LEU A 207 10.30 9.00 -0.25
CA LEU A 207 10.40 10.39 0.21
C LEU A 207 10.31 11.40 -0.95
N HIS A 208 10.82 11.06 -2.15
CA HIS A 208 10.65 11.88 -3.35
C HIS A 208 9.17 12.03 -3.75
N LEU A 209 8.33 11.05 -3.43
CA LEU A 209 6.90 11.07 -3.71
C LEU A 209 6.06 11.91 -2.72
N VAL A 210 6.66 12.57 -1.74
CA VAL A 210 5.92 13.44 -0.78
C VAL A 210 5.17 14.54 -1.52
N LYS A 211 5.83 15.27 -2.41
CA LYS A 211 5.20 16.37 -3.16
C LYS A 211 4.10 15.88 -4.11
N PRO A 212 4.30 14.87 -4.98
CA PRO A 212 3.25 14.33 -5.84
C PRO A 212 2.03 13.82 -5.05
N LEU A 213 2.25 13.08 -3.96
CA LEU A 213 1.16 12.58 -3.15
C LEU A 213 0.41 13.71 -2.43
N THR A 214 1.12 14.71 -1.88
CA THR A 214 0.47 15.89 -1.27
C THR A 214 -0.44 16.60 -2.28
N SER A 215 0.06 16.88 -3.50
CA SER A 215 -0.75 17.51 -4.55
C SER A 215 -1.99 16.68 -4.90
N THR A 216 -1.86 15.37 -4.93
CA THR A 216 -2.99 14.47 -5.15
C THR A 216 -3.99 14.53 -3.99
N LEU A 217 -3.52 14.53 -2.73
CA LEU A 217 -4.40 14.64 -1.56
C LEU A 217 -5.15 15.99 -1.52
N VAL A 218 -4.52 17.08 -1.97
CA VAL A 218 -5.20 18.38 -2.16
C VAL A 218 -6.28 18.26 -3.23
N SER A 219 -5.99 17.67 -4.39
CA SER A 219 -6.96 17.50 -5.47
C SER A 219 -8.15 16.62 -5.10
N LEU A 220 -7.96 15.68 -4.17
CA LEU A 220 -8.99 14.81 -3.62
C LEU A 220 -9.76 15.45 -2.43
N GLY A 221 -9.43 16.69 -2.04
CA GLY A 221 -10.06 17.39 -0.93
C GLY A 221 -9.71 16.82 0.45
N VAL A 222 -8.66 16.03 0.56
CA VAL A 222 -8.15 15.48 1.85
C VAL A 222 -7.32 16.53 2.59
N LEU A 223 -6.59 17.34 1.85
CA LEU A 223 -5.81 18.46 2.36
C LEU A 223 -6.32 19.78 1.80
N ALA A 224 -6.14 20.83 2.59
CA ALA A 224 -6.36 22.19 2.10
C ALA A 224 -5.28 22.57 1.05
N PRO A 225 -5.59 23.45 0.08
CA PRO A 225 -4.63 23.96 -0.89
C PRO A 225 -3.44 24.69 -0.26
#